data_6ab78fbdfe187e5036b6a969fa87a83f
#
_entry.id   6ab78fbdfe187e5036b6a969fa87a83f
#
_cell.length_a   1.000
_cell.length_b   1.000
_cell.length_c   1.000
_cell.angle_alpha   90.00
_cell.angle_beta   90.00
_cell.angle_gamma   90.00
#
_symmetry.space_group_name_H-M   'P 1'
#
loop_
_entity.id
_entity.type
_entity.pdbx_description
1 polymer ?
#
loop_
_entity_poly.entity_id
_entity_poly.type
_entity_poly.pdbx_seq_one_letter_code
_entity_poly.pdbx_strand_id
1 'polypeptide(L)'
;MRHTTVEQPVDIMSDGPVLVLSGDLDVRSTMQVRTAVQELLGSYDEVAIDLSGVESADVIALRVLAAATVQAIRDGHHLTLRHPSPAVRRMLHLSHLARVVEVTADVG
;
A
#
# COMPACT_ATOMS: atom_id res chain seq x y z
N MET A 1 8.39 20.01 23.88
CA MET A 1 8.39 19.38 23.52
C MET A 1 8.17 18.70 22.82
N ARG A 2 8.39 18.53 22.41
CA ARG A 2 8.12 17.84 21.71
C ARG A 2 8.16 16.86 21.59
N HIS A 3 7.99 16.42 21.61
CA HIS A 3 7.87 15.45 21.45
C HIS A 3 8.19 14.53 20.97
N THR A 4 8.22 14.12 21.50
CA THR A 4 8.54 13.07 21.01
C THR A 4 7.89 12.41 20.13
N THR A 5 8.12 12.53 19.09
CA THR A 5 7.48 12.01 18.10
C THR A 5 7.81 10.66 17.88
N VAL A 6 6.91 9.88 17.79
CA VAL A 6 7.05 8.60 17.26
C VAL A 6 7.34 8.76 15.82
N GLU A 7 8.49 8.44 15.42
CA GLU A 7 8.84 8.46 14.05
C GLU A 7 8.04 7.45 13.31
N GLN A 8 7.34 7.88 12.32
CA GLN A 8 6.61 6.96 11.48
C GLN A 8 7.52 6.49 10.36
N PRO A 9 7.66 5.18 10.16
CA PRO A 9 8.52 4.67 9.10
C PRO A 9 7.99 4.95 7.71
N VAL A 10 6.69 5.20 7.58
CA VAL A 10 6.09 5.46 6.28
C VAL A 10 5.31 6.76 6.36
N ASP A 11 5.39 7.56 5.31
CA ASP A 11 4.54 8.73 5.13
C ASP A 11 3.36 8.34 4.27
N ILE A 12 2.18 8.79 4.67
CA ILE A 12 0.93 8.45 4.00
C ILE A 12 0.26 9.74 3.58
N MET A 13 0.01 9.89 2.28
CA MET A 13 -0.70 11.03 1.74
C MET A 13 -1.78 10.52 0.80
N SER A 14 -2.87 11.24 0.70
CA SER A 14 -3.89 10.89 -0.27
C SER A 14 -4.09 12.03 -1.27
N ASP A 15 -4.34 11.65 -2.50
CA ASP A 15 -4.57 12.57 -3.60
C ASP A 15 -5.73 11.98 -4.40
N GLY A 16 -6.97 12.41 -4.08
CA GLY A 16 -8.14 11.79 -4.65
C GLY A 16 -8.18 10.31 -4.31
N PRO A 17 -8.38 9.43 -5.30
CA PRO A 17 -8.44 7.99 -5.04
C PRO A 17 -7.06 7.32 -4.96
N VAL A 18 -5.98 8.10 -4.90
CA VAL A 18 -4.64 7.55 -4.85
C VAL A 18 -4.06 7.76 -3.47
N LEU A 19 -3.61 6.67 -2.86
CA LEU A 19 -2.90 6.71 -1.60
C LEU A 19 -1.41 6.62 -1.90
N VAL A 20 -0.66 7.65 -1.53
CA VAL A 20 0.77 7.72 -1.83
C VAL A 20 1.54 7.36 -0.57
N LEU A 21 2.33 6.31 -0.66
CA LEU A 21 3.17 5.87 0.45
C LEU A 21 4.63 6.13 0.12
N SER A 22 5.40 6.51 1.13
CA SER A 22 6.84 6.68 0.95
C SER A 22 7.54 6.29 2.24
N GLY A 23 8.80 5.86 2.11
CA GLY A 23 9.60 5.43 3.24
C GLY A 23 9.62 3.92 3.37
N ASP A 24 9.61 3.44 4.62
CA ASP A 24 9.71 2.02 4.92
C ASP A 24 8.36 1.47 5.31
N LEU A 25 7.89 0.49 4.55
CA LEU A 25 6.60 -0.14 4.79
C LEU A 25 6.84 -1.42 5.57
N ASP A 26 6.57 -1.37 6.87
CA ASP A 26 6.82 -2.52 7.73
C ASP A 26 5.66 -2.70 8.71
N VAL A 27 5.83 -3.64 9.64
CA VAL A 27 4.77 -4.02 10.56
C VAL A 27 4.27 -2.83 11.39
N ARG A 28 5.12 -1.84 11.64
CA ARG A 28 4.73 -0.68 12.45
C ARG A 28 3.73 0.23 11.75
N SER A 29 3.68 0.18 10.42
CA SER A 29 2.82 1.06 9.64
C SER A 29 1.58 0.37 9.12
N THR A 30 1.41 -0.94 9.35
CA THR A 30 0.30 -1.68 8.73
C THR A 30 -1.07 -1.16 9.13
N MET A 31 -1.25 -0.82 10.41
CA MET A 31 -2.57 -0.34 10.86
C MET A 31 -2.92 0.99 10.22
N GLN A 32 -1.96 1.89 10.13
CA GLN A 32 -2.19 3.20 9.54
C GLN A 32 -2.51 3.10 8.06
N VAL A 33 -1.77 2.26 7.35
CA VAL A 33 -1.99 2.05 5.93
C VAL A 33 -3.37 1.44 5.71
N ARG A 34 -3.71 0.43 6.50
CA ARG A 34 -4.99 -0.24 6.38
C ARG A 34 -6.15 0.74 6.61
N THR A 35 -6.04 1.57 7.64
CA THR A 35 -7.06 2.56 7.94
C THR A 35 -7.20 3.55 6.79
N ALA A 36 -6.08 4.03 6.25
CA ALA A 36 -6.11 4.97 5.14
C ALA A 36 -6.76 4.35 3.90
N VAL A 37 -6.45 3.10 3.61
CA VAL A 37 -7.05 2.39 2.47
C VAL A 37 -8.55 2.28 2.67
N GLN A 38 -8.99 1.91 3.86
CA GLN A 38 -10.42 1.74 4.13
C GLN A 38 -11.17 3.05 4.02
N GLU A 39 -10.55 4.15 4.45
CA GLU A 39 -11.16 5.46 4.31
C GLU A 39 -11.36 5.84 2.86
N LEU A 40 -10.36 5.58 2.02
CA LEU A 40 -10.49 5.88 0.60
C LEU A 40 -11.54 4.99 -0.07
N LEU A 41 -11.59 3.72 0.29
CA LEU A 41 -12.58 2.80 -0.27
C LEU A 41 -13.99 3.18 0.14
N GLY A 42 -14.15 3.92 1.22
CA GLY A 42 -15.44 4.44 1.61
C GLY A 42 -15.92 5.56 0.71
N SER A 43 -15.03 6.19 -0.04
CA SER A 43 -15.36 7.33 -0.90
C SER A 43 -15.21 7.03 -2.37
N TYR A 44 -14.44 6.03 -2.75
CA TYR A 44 -14.15 5.73 -4.15
C TYR A 44 -14.31 4.25 -4.42
N ASP A 45 -14.83 3.91 -5.60
CA ASP A 45 -14.96 2.51 -5.99
C ASP A 45 -13.62 1.91 -6.41
N GLU A 46 -12.73 2.73 -6.93
CA GLU A 46 -11.41 2.29 -7.35
C GLU A 46 -10.37 3.13 -6.64
N VAL A 47 -9.42 2.47 -6.01
CA VAL A 47 -8.35 3.12 -5.26
C VAL A 47 -7.03 2.54 -5.73
N ALA A 48 -6.03 3.39 -5.84
CA ALA A 48 -4.67 2.95 -6.16
C ALA A 48 -3.74 3.31 -5.02
N ILE A 49 -2.80 2.43 -4.73
CA ILE A 49 -1.74 2.69 -3.77
C ILE A 49 -0.46 2.88 -4.56
N ASP A 50 0.10 4.08 -4.47
CA ASP A 50 1.33 4.43 -5.17
C ASP A 50 2.51 4.10 -4.26
N LEU A 51 3.35 3.18 -4.72
CA LEU A 51 4.49 2.69 -3.96
C LEU A 51 5.82 3.26 -4.45
N SER A 52 5.78 4.27 -5.32
CA SER A 52 7.02 4.78 -5.92
C SER A 52 7.99 5.33 -4.89
N GLY A 53 7.49 5.85 -3.78
CA GLY A 53 8.34 6.36 -2.71
C GLY A 53 8.70 5.36 -1.64
N VAL A 54 8.24 4.11 -1.76
CA VAL A 54 8.52 3.08 -0.76
C VAL A 54 9.89 2.48 -1.06
N GLU A 55 10.81 2.66 -0.13
CA GLU A 55 12.18 2.18 -0.30
C GLU A 55 12.34 0.74 0.08
N SER A 56 11.60 0.31 1.10
CA SER A 56 11.65 -1.07 1.55
C SER A 56 10.27 -1.48 2.05
N ALA A 57 9.99 -2.77 1.95
CA ALA A 57 8.73 -3.31 2.46
C ALA A 57 8.99 -4.73 2.95
N ASP A 58 8.47 -5.05 4.13
CA ASP A 58 8.60 -6.43 4.59
C ASP A 58 7.37 -7.24 4.18
N VAL A 59 7.49 -8.55 4.30
CA VAL A 59 6.47 -9.46 3.81
C VAL A 59 5.16 -9.31 4.59
N ILE A 60 5.26 -8.98 5.87
CA ILE A 60 4.05 -8.83 6.69
C ILE A 60 3.24 -7.64 6.20
N ALA A 61 3.90 -6.52 5.95
CA ALA A 61 3.22 -5.34 5.42
C ALA A 61 2.62 -5.61 4.05
N LEU A 62 3.34 -6.32 3.19
CA LEU A 62 2.82 -6.65 1.87
C LEU A 62 1.63 -7.60 1.96
N ARG A 63 1.62 -8.50 2.92
CA ARG A 63 0.45 -9.36 3.14
C ARG A 63 -0.78 -8.57 3.57
N VAL A 64 -0.58 -7.52 4.34
CA VAL A 64 -1.69 -6.64 4.73
C VAL A 64 -2.26 -5.96 3.49
N LEU A 65 -1.39 -5.48 2.59
CA LEU A 65 -1.85 -4.89 1.34
C LEU A 65 -2.58 -5.90 0.47
N ALA A 66 -2.06 -7.11 0.40
CA ALA A 66 -2.69 -8.17 -0.39
C ALA A 66 -4.08 -8.51 0.17
N ALA A 67 -4.18 -8.60 1.49
CA ALA A 67 -5.46 -8.88 2.14
C ALA A 67 -6.46 -7.75 1.86
N ALA A 68 -5.98 -6.50 1.88
CA ALA A 68 -6.85 -5.36 1.58
C ALA A 68 -7.35 -5.41 0.15
N THR A 69 -6.51 -5.85 -0.78
CA THR A 69 -6.89 -6.00 -2.19
C THR A 69 -8.02 -7.03 -2.34
N VAL A 70 -7.86 -8.18 -1.69
CA VAL A 70 -8.89 -9.23 -1.73
C VAL A 70 -10.19 -8.74 -1.11
N GLN A 71 -10.10 -8.08 0.04
CA GLN A 71 -11.29 -7.58 0.72
C GLN A 71 -12.00 -6.52 -0.12
N ALA A 72 -11.25 -5.65 -0.78
CA ALA A 72 -11.83 -4.64 -1.63
C ALA A 72 -12.66 -5.26 -2.75
N ILE A 73 -12.13 -6.30 -3.39
CA ILE A 73 -12.83 -6.99 -4.45
C ILE A 73 -14.13 -7.62 -3.93
N ARG A 74 -14.07 -8.22 -2.76
CA ARG A 74 -15.27 -8.82 -2.15
C ARG A 74 -16.34 -7.80 -1.86
N ASP A 75 -15.94 -6.58 -1.55
CA ASP A 75 -16.88 -5.51 -1.22
C ASP A 75 -17.30 -4.71 -2.45
N GLY A 76 -16.94 -5.17 -3.65
CA GLY A 76 -17.34 -4.50 -4.89
C GLY A 76 -16.46 -3.35 -5.29
N HIS A 77 -15.29 -3.24 -4.69
CA HIS A 77 -14.31 -2.20 -5.01
C HIS A 77 -13.12 -2.78 -5.75
N HIS A 78 -12.22 -1.91 -6.16
CA HIS A 78 -11.03 -2.32 -6.90
C HIS A 78 -9.84 -1.58 -6.30
N LEU A 79 -8.83 -2.33 -5.88
CA LEU A 79 -7.63 -1.77 -5.27
C LEU A 79 -6.42 -2.27 -6.05
N THR A 80 -5.61 -1.33 -6.53
CA THR A 80 -4.42 -1.68 -7.31
C THR A 80 -3.18 -1.07 -6.66
N LEU A 81 -2.03 -1.67 -6.97
CA LEU A 81 -0.73 -1.13 -6.56
C LEU A 81 -0.06 -0.52 -7.79
N ARG A 82 0.54 0.65 -7.60
CA ARG A 82 1.21 1.37 -8.67
C ARG A 82 2.67 1.58 -8.34
N HIS A 83 3.51 1.47 -9.36
CA HIS A 83 4.91 1.89 -9.31
C HIS A 83 5.73 1.27 -8.18
N PRO A 84 5.61 -0.04 -7.94
CA PRO A 84 6.48 -0.65 -6.93
C PRO A 84 7.92 -0.54 -7.39
N SER A 85 8.82 -0.21 -6.44
CA SER A 85 10.24 -0.20 -6.75
C SER A 85 10.70 -1.62 -7.09
N PRO A 86 11.86 -1.78 -7.73
CA PRO A 86 12.38 -3.11 -8.00
C PRO A 86 12.47 -3.98 -6.76
N ALA A 87 12.86 -3.40 -5.63
CA ALA A 87 12.97 -4.16 -4.38
C ALA A 87 11.60 -4.65 -3.91
N VAL A 88 10.59 -3.79 -3.96
CA VAL A 88 9.23 -4.17 -3.56
C VAL A 88 8.66 -5.20 -4.53
N ARG A 89 8.87 -5.00 -5.83
CA ARG A 89 8.41 -5.94 -6.85
C ARG A 89 9.01 -7.32 -6.63
N ARG A 90 10.30 -7.34 -6.33
CA ARG A 90 10.99 -8.60 -6.07
C ARG A 90 10.42 -9.30 -4.83
N MET A 91 10.14 -8.53 -3.78
CA MET A 91 9.56 -9.09 -2.57
C MET A 91 8.17 -9.66 -2.84
N LEU A 92 7.38 -8.99 -3.67
CA LEU A 92 6.07 -9.50 -4.06
C LEU A 92 6.19 -10.85 -4.77
N HIS A 93 7.17 -10.98 -5.65
CA HIS A 93 7.40 -12.25 -6.36
C HIS A 93 7.88 -13.34 -5.41
N LEU A 94 8.85 -13.03 -4.55
CA LEU A 94 9.42 -14.02 -3.65
C LEU A 94 8.41 -14.52 -2.64
N SER A 95 7.47 -13.68 -2.24
CA SER A 95 6.45 -14.05 -1.27
C SER A 95 5.21 -14.64 -1.93
N HIS A 96 5.18 -14.72 -3.26
CA HIS A 96 4.04 -15.18 -4.06
C HIS A 96 2.83 -14.25 -3.97
N LEU A 97 2.99 -13.08 -3.40
CA LEU A 97 1.88 -12.12 -3.28
C LEU A 97 1.57 -11.43 -4.61
N ALA A 98 2.50 -11.47 -5.55
CA ALA A 98 2.25 -10.91 -6.88
C ALA A 98 1.06 -11.56 -7.58
N ARG A 99 0.68 -12.75 -7.15
CA ARG A 99 -0.47 -13.48 -7.72
C ARG A 99 -1.79 -12.99 -7.16
N VAL A 100 -1.75 -12.31 -6.03
CA VAL A 100 -2.94 -11.87 -5.31
C VAL A 100 -3.25 -10.42 -5.61
N VAL A 101 -2.21 -9.58 -5.70
CA VAL A 101 -2.37 -8.16 -5.91
C VAL A 101 -2.39 -7.84 -7.40
N GLU A 102 -3.04 -6.75 -7.74
CA GLU A 102 -3.01 -6.24 -9.10
C GLU A 102 -2.03 -5.07 -9.13
N VAL A 103 -0.98 -5.21 -9.92
CA VAL A 103 0.02 -4.16 -10.09
C VAL A 103 -0.20 -3.54 -11.45
N THR A 104 -0.52 -2.24 -11.46
CA THR A 104 -0.68 -1.55 -12.74
C THR A 104 0.68 -1.10 -13.23
N ALA A 105 0.97 -1.42 -14.46
CA ALA A 105 2.18 -0.95 -15.09
C ALA A 105 2.01 0.51 -15.41
N ASP A 106 3.08 1.25 -15.20
CA ASP A 106 3.11 2.60 -15.69
C ASP A 106 3.40 2.51 -17.17
N VAL A 107 2.45 2.87 -17.93
CA VAL A 107 2.64 2.84 -19.35
C VAL A 107 3.10 4.17 -19.78
N GLY A 108 4.04 4.63 -19.18
CA GLY A 108 4.50 5.97 -19.37
C GLY A 108 4.56 6.46 -20.72
#